data_856e2572ceacd107fcf178ec571737f7
#
_entry.id   856e2572ceacd107fcf178ec571737f7
#
_cell.length_a   1.000
_cell.length_b   1.000
_cell.length_c   1.000
_cell.angle_alpha   90.00
_cell.angle_beta   90.00
_cell.angle_gamma   90.00
#
_symmetry.space_group_name_H-M   'P 1'
#
loop_
_entity.id
_entity.type
_entity.pdbx_description
1 polymer ?
#
loop_
_entity_poly.entity_id
_entity_poly.type
_entity_poly.pdbx_seq_one_letter_code
_entity_poly.pdbx_strand_id
1 'polypeptide(L)'
;MRPMTGRTAALALATAATASLLGVASANATPDPPADRAAALDWGACEGTGLDPRQECATLKVPLDYRDPGGKRISLAVSRIPSERPQARRGALLLIPGGPGSPGLNRPSTLGKRLPKSVRDAYDVVSFDPRGLGQSTHTGCDLNPADLSLLASRPWPAPGGDITRNVTTGRRIADTCARNGGELLRTISTVNEARDIDSVRRALGERKLSAWGVSYGTYVGSVYAQLFPEHTDRWVLDSNDDPNPERVERGWLANYAVGVEDTFPDFAAWASAPDSPVRLAETPDGVRRRVLELAARLDAKPLPWPGANPPELNGNALRQSMLDALYSRDDFESLARLIVDADAGKVPADPPADPPQDAAAVSLATICNDVDWPTSLPGYARDVAASRKSHPLTAGMPVNVTPCAFWHDEPRDKPVRITDQGPSNVLLVQNKRDVATPYSGARGLRRAYGDRARMVSVDAMGHGAAYVENGSACADRRVTEFLLTGERPKRDVLCR
;
A
#
# COMPACT_ATOMS: atom_id res chain seq x y z
N MET A 1 -41.35 37.97 -63.10
CA MET A 1 -42.75 37.93 -63.50
C MET A 1 -43.61 37.60 -62.33
N ARG A 2 -44.59 38.39 -62.11
CA ARG A 2 -45.54 38.47 -60.97
C ARG A 2 -46.52 37.27 -60.94
N PRO A 3 -47.43 37.26 -60.03
CA PRO A 3 -47.67 36.39 -58.88
C PRO A 3 -49.02 35.68 -59.01
N MET A 4 -49.36 34.84 -58.03
CA MET A 4 -50.83 34.72 -57.68
C MET A 4 -51.00 34.12 -56.27
N THR A 5 -51.57 34.87 -55.51
CA THR A 5 -52.49 34.90 -54.39
C THR A 5 -53.48 33.73 -54.27
N GLY A 6 -53.72 33.26 -53.07
CA GLY A 6 -54.84 32.36 -52.73
C GLY A 6 -55.03 32.17 -51.24
N ARG A 7 -55.88 32.89 -50.70
CA ARG A 7 -56.79 33.10 -49.57
C ARG A 7 -56.94 31.92 -48.55
N THR A 8 -56.70 32.30 -47.36
CA THR A 8 -57.32 32.04 -46.04
C THR A 8 -58.54 31.16 -45.97
N ALA A 9 -58.50 30.21 -45.02
CA ALA A 9 -59.71 29.83 -44.23
C ALA A 9 -59.21 29.48 -42.81
N ALA A 10 -59.70 30.27 -41.84
CA ALA A 10 -59.52 30.06 -40.43
C ALA A 10 -60.54 29.01 -39.95
N LEU A 11 -60.07 27.96 -39.28
CA LEU A 11 -60.92 27.06 -38.48
C LEU A 11 -60.42 27.12 -37.05
N ALA A 12 -61.28 27.74 -36.20
CA ALA A 12 -61.12 27.77 -34.76
C ALA A 12 -61.49 26.37 -34.22
N LEU A 13 -60.54 25.65 -33.62
CA LEU A 13 -60.81 24.51 -32.77
C LEU A 13 -60.46 24.87 -31.31
N ALA A 14 -61.48 24.87 -30.49
CA ALA A 14 -61.35 24.95 -29.03
C ALA A 14 -60.75 23.65 -28.52
N THR A 15 -59.57 23.71 -27.94
CA THR A 15 -58.97 22.59 -27.20
C THR A 15 -59.14 22.80 -25.71
N ALA A 16 -59.93 21.95 -25.10
CA ALA A 16 -60.10 21.85 -23.65
C ALA A 16 -58.74 21.44 -23.03
N ALA A 17 -58.23 22.25 -22.16
CA ALA A 17 -57.03 21.94 -21.34
C ALA A 17 -57.44 20.99 -20.21
N THR A 18 -57.16 19.69 -20.35
CA THR A 18 -57.16 18.76 -19.24
C THR A 18 -55.80 18.91 -18.53
N ALA A 19 -55.80 19.50 -17.35
CA ALA A 19 -54.66 19.56 -16.44
C ALA A 19 -54.41 18.13 -15.88
N SER A 20 -53.45 17.41 -16.46
CA SER A 20 -52.93 16.19 -15.87
C SER A 20 -51.98 16.58 -14.72
N LEU A 21 -52.44 16.44 -13.49
CA LEU A 21 -51.59 16.43 -12.29
C LEU A 21 -50.69 15.23 -12.36
N LEU A 22 -49.47 15.38 -12.88
CA LEU A 22 -48.38 14.45 -12.68
C LEU A 22 -47.98 14.52 -11.20
N GLY A 23 -48.50 13.60 -10.40
CA GLY A 23 -47.99 13.36 -9.06
C GLY A 23 -46.52 12.95 -9.15
N VAL A 24 -45.65 13.82 -8.64
CA VAL A 24 -44.24 13.46 -8.36
C VAL A 24 -44.30 12.39 -7.27
N ALA A 25 -44.19 11.14 -7.65
CA ALA A 25 -43.94 10.05 -6.70
C ALA A 25 -42.58 10.36 -6.08
N SER A 26 -42.57 10.84 -4.84
CA SER A 26 -41.39 10.83 -4.00
C SER A 26 -40.92 9.37 -3.93
N ALA A 27 -39.78 9.05 -4.53
CA ALA A 27 -39.13 7.82 -4.32
C ALA A 27 -38.85 7.71 -2.81
N ASN A 28 -39.69 6.99 -2.10
CA ASN A 28 -39.38 6.57 -0.75
C ASN A 28 -38.09 5.77 -0.83
N ALA A 29 -36.99 6.38 -0.39
CA ALA A 29 -35.79 5.65 -0.08
C ALA A 29 -36.23 4.52 0.88
N THR A 30 -36.10 3.29 0.43
CA THR A 30 -36.24 2.13 1.31
C THR A 30 -35.31 2.37 2.50
N PRO A 31 -35.82 2.32 3.76
CA PRO A 31 -34.93 2.42 4.91
C PRO A 31 -33.85 1.35 4.74
N ASP A 32 -32.60 1.71 4.96
CA ASP A 32 -31.55 0.72 5.10
C ASP A 32 -32.03 -0.40 6.02
N PRO A 33 -31.79 -1.68 5.69
CA PRO A 33 -32.13 -2.76 6.59
C PRO A 33 -31.54 -2.43 7.96
N PRO A 34 -32.26 -2.72 9.07
CA PRO A 34 -31.80 -2.34 10.40
C PRO A 34 -30.36 -2.81 10.52
N ALA A 35 -29.45 -1.87 10.71
CA ALA A 35 -28.04 -2.16 10.91
C ALA A 35 -28.01 -3.24 12.01
N ASP A 36 -27.58 -4.46 11.66
CA ASP A 36 -27.19 -5.43 12.66
C ASP A 36 -26.36 -4.66 13.65
N ARG A 37 -26.84 -4.51 14.88
CA ARG A 37 -26.04 -3.86 15.92
C ARG A 37 -24.78 -4.71 16.00
N ALA A 38 -23.71 -4.21 15.38
CA ALA A 38 -22.43 -4.85 15.48
C ALA A 38 -22.20 -5.15 16.96
N ALA A 39 -21.96 -6.42 17.29
CA ALA A 39 -21.70 -6.79 18.67
C ALA A 39 -20.56 -5.88 19.17
N ALA A 40 -20.77 -5.24 20.31
CA ALA A 40 -19.75 -4.41 20.91
C ALA A 40 -18.47 -5.23 21.08
N LEU A 41 -17.33 -4.64 20.76
CA LEU A 41 -16.03 -5.30 20.93
C LEU A 41 -15.78 -5.56 22.42
N ASP A 42 -15.48 -6.81 22.75
CA ASP A 42 -15.09 -7.21 24.10
C ASP A 42 -13.58 -7.00 24.24
N TRP A 43 -13.21 -5.88 24.86
CA TRP A 43 -11.82 -5.44 24.98
C TRP A 43 -11.13 -6.13 26.15
N GLY A 44 -9.98 -6.74 25.91
CA GLY A 44 -9.11 -7.37 26.89
C GLY A 44 -7.65 -7.00 26.68
N ALA A 45 -6.79 -7.60 27.50
CA ALA A 45 -5.34 -7.43 27.34
C ALA A 45 -4.86 -8.01 26.01
N CYS A 46 -3.92 -7.32 25.35
CA CYS A 46 -3.27 -7.86 24.16
C CYS A 46 -2.19 -8.87 24.50
N GLU A 47 -2.07 -9.91 23.69
CA GLU A 47 -0.93 -10.81 23.73
C GLU A 47 0.22 -10.26 22.87
N GLY A 48 1.47 -10.38 23.36
CA GLY A 48 2.66 -9.94 22.66
C GLY A 48 3.66 -9.21 23.54
N THR A 49 4.86 -8.97 22.99
CA THR A 49 5.94 -8.26 23.69
C THR A 49 6.11 -6.85 23.15
N GLY A 50 6.57 -5.92 24.00
CA GLY A 50 6.85 -4.53 23.61
C GLY A 50 5.62 -3.68 23.32
N LEU A 51 4.43 -4.12 23.72
CA LEU A 51 3.19 -3.36 23.59
C LEU A 51 3.07 -2.31 24.70
N ASP A 52 2.40 -1.20 24.39
CA ASP A 52 2.00 -0.22 25.40
C ASP A 52 1.03 -0.91 26.38
N PRO A 53 1.24 -0.80 27.71
CA PRO A 53 0.38 -1.46 28.71
C PRO A 53 -1.09 -1.02 28.67
N ARG A 54 -1.41 0.08 27.99
CA ARG A 54 -2.79 0.55 27.79
C ARG A 54 -3.43 -0.04 26.55
N GLN A 55 -2.67 -0.79 25.71
CA GLN A 55 -3.21 -1.37 24.49
C GLN A 55 -4.19 -2.49 24.85
N GLU A 56 -5.39 -2.38 24.31
CA GLU A 56 -6.45 -3.36 24.43
C GLU A 56 -6.68 -4.04 23.07
N CYS A 57 -7.05 -5.32 23.13
CA CYS A 57 -7.34 -6.14 21.95
C CYS A 57 -8.74 -6.73 22.03
N ALA A 58 -9.34 -6.96 20.86
CA ALA A 58 -10.65 -7.61 20.74
C ALA A 58 -10.71 -8.41 19.44
N THR A 59 -11.66 -9.34 19.39
CA THR A 59 -11.96 -10.12 18.19
C THR A 59 -13.27 -9.67 17.56
N LEU A 60 -13.24 -9.35 16.27
CA LEU A 60 -14.40 -9.00 15.47
C LEU A 60 -14.74 -10.13 14.49
N LYS A 61 -15.97 -10.58 14.45
CA LYS A 61 -16.45 -11.53 13.42
C LYS A 61 -16.93 -10.76 12.19
N VAL A 62 -16.38 -11.10 11.02
CA VAL A 62 -16.78 -10.53 9.73
C VAL A 62 -17.13 -11.63 8.72
N PRO A 63 -17.88 -11.36 7.65
CA PRO A 63 -18.13 -12.36 6.61
C PRO A 63 -16.81 -12.83 5.95
N LEU A 64 -16.70 -14.10 5.68
CA LEU A 64 -15.64 -14.64 4.83
C LEU A 64 -15.78 -14.03 3.42
N ASP A 65 -16.98 -14.05 2.85
CA ASP A 65 -17.29 -13.41 1.57
C ASP A 65 -18.42 -12.37 1.78
N TYR A 66 -18.14 -11.10 1.50
CA TYR A 66 -19.13 -10.03 1.62
C TYR A 66 -20.27 -10.10 0.60
N ARG A 67 -20.18 -10.97 -0.42
CA ARG A 67 -21.28 -11.28 -1.35
C ARG A 67 -22.25 -12.30 -0.77
N ASP A 68 -21.84 -13.05 0.28
CA ASP A 68 -22.66 -13.93 1.09
C ASP A 68 -22.53 -13.57 2.58
N PRO A 69 -23.12 -12.44 3.01
CA PRO A 69 -22.94 -11.94 4.38
C PRO A 69 -23.54 -12.84 5.46
N GLY A 70 -24.48 -13.71 5.09
CA GLY A 70 -25.09 -14.74 5.97
C GLY A 70 -24.29 -16.04 6.05
N GLY A 71 -23.25 -16.21 5.24
CA GLY A 71 -22.44 -17.42 5.14
C GLY A 71 -21.37 -17.54 6.24
N LYS A 72 -20.25 -18.17 5.88
CA LYS A 72 -19.12 -18.38 6.79
C LYS A 72 -18.56 -17.05 7.30
N ARG A 73 -18.09 -17.05 8.54
CA ARG A 73 -17.48 -15.89 9.18
C ARG A 73 -16.02 -16.19 9.58
N ILE A 74 -15.20 -15.18 9.53
CA ILE A 74 -13.81 -15.17 10.02
C ILE A 74 -13.66 -14.22 11.18
N SER A 75 -12.54 -14.30 11.89
CA SER A 75 -12.17 -13.38 12.98
C SER A 75 -11.15 -12.38 12.47
N LEU A 76 -11.33 -11.11 12.82
CA LEU A 76 -10.31 -10.08 12.75
C LEU A 76 -9.86 -9.73 14.16
N ALA A 77 -8.56 -9.66 14.39
CA ALA A 77 -7.98 -9.12 15.60
C ALA A 77 -7.90 -7.60 15.46
N VAL A 78 -8.46 -6.87 16.44
CA VAL A 78 -8.50 -5.41 16.47
C VAL A 78 -7.81 -4.95 17.73
N SER A 79 -7.02 -3.88 17.67
CA SER A 79 -6.37 -3.29 18.82
C SER A 79 -6.65 -1.80 18.93
N ARG A 80 -6.58 -1.28 20.15
CA ARG A 80 -6.64 0.17 20.40
C ARG A 80 -5.77 0.58 21.57
N ILE A 81 -5.32 1.82 21.55
CA ILE A 81 -4.90 2.56 22.74
C ILE A 81 -5.91 3.68 22.93
N PRO A 82 -6.69 3.69 24.03
CA PRO A 82 -7.67 4.74 24.27
C PRO A 82 -7.03 6.13 24.38
N SER A 83 -7.80 7.14 24.03
CA SER A 83 -7.41 8.55 24.19
C SER A 83 -6.88 8.81 25.59
N GLU A 84 -5.75 9.53 25.69
CA GLU A 84 -5.17 9.96 26.99
C GLU A 84 -6.06 11.00 27.71
N ARG A 85 -7.03 11.58 27.00
CA ARG A 85 -8.00 12.56 27.53
C ARG A 85 -9.42 12.27 27.03
N PRO A 86 -10.16 11.34 27.66
CA PRO A 86 -11.49 10.93 27.19
C PRO A 86 -12.47 12.08 26.95
N GLN A 87 -12.37 13.17 27.73
CA GLN A 87 -13.24 14.35 27.58
C GLN A 87 -12.92 15.17 26.31
N ALA A 88 -11.74 15.03 25.76
CA ALA A 88 -11.29 15.68 24.53
C ALA A 88 -11.34 14.75 23.31
N ARG A 89 -11.78 13.50 23.52
CA ARG A 89 -11.86 12.48 22.48
C ARG A 89 -12.77 12.93 21.33
N ARG A 90 -12.26 12.80 20.10
CA ARG A 90 -12.98 13.16 18.86
C ARG A 90 -13.54 11.93 18.14
N GLY A 91 -12.99 10.75 18.38
CA GLY A 91 -13.31 9.51 17.69
C GLY A 91 -12.11 8.58 17.58
N ALA A 92 -12.15 7.66 16.63
CA ALA A 92 -11.05 6.74 16.36
C ALA A 92 -10.16 7.24 15.21
N LEU A 93 -8.84 7.09 15.38
CA LEU A 93 -7.82 7.25 14.35
C LEU A 93 -7.32 5.86 13.96
N LEU A 94 -7.72 5.37 12.81
CA LEU A 94 -7.29 4.09 12.28
C LEU A 94 -5.91 4.20 11.64
N LEU A 95 -4.96 3.43 12.12
CA LEU A 95 -3.67 3.21 11.46
C LEU A 95 -3.84 2.05 10.48
N ILE A 96 -3.99 2.37 9.18
CA ILE A 96 -4.23 1.36 8.15
C ILE A 96 -2.93 0.61 7.86
N PRO A 97 -2.90 -0.73 7.96
CA PRO A 97 -1.73 -1.52 7.61
C PRO A 97 -1.30 -1.35 6.15
N GLY A 98 0.00 -1.47 5.90
CA GLY A 98 0.59 -1.44 4.55
C GLY A 98 1.07 -2.82 4.12
N GLY A 99 2.02 -2.85 3.22
CA GLY A 99 2.59 -4.06 2.64
C GLY A 99 2.28 -4.18 1.16
N PRO A 100 1.22 -4.92 0.71
CA PRO A 100 0.26 -5.72 1.46
C PRO A 100 0.92 -6.88 2.23
N GLY A 101 0.21 -7.44 3.21
CA GLY A 101 0.73 -8.56 4.00
C GLY A 101 1.44 -8.15 5.30
N SER A 102 1.28 -6.91 5.77
CA SER A 102 1.79 -6.49 7.08
C SER A 102 0.71 -6.55 8.16
N PRO A 103 0.98 -7.16 9.32
CA PRO A 103 0.05 -7.12 10.45
C PRO A 103 -0.08 -5.70 11.02
N GLY A 104 -1.21 -5.43 11.66
CA GLY A 104 -1.55 -4.11 12.20
C GLY A 104 -1.68 -4.03 13.70
N LEU A 105 -1.87 -5.16 14.37
CA LEU A 105 -2.28 -5.20 15.78
C LEU A 105 -1.34 -4.45 16.74
N ASN A 106 -0.05 -4.41 16.45
CA ASN A 106 0.95 -3.70 17.27
C ASN A 106 1.15 -2.23 16.86
N ARG A 107 0.50 -1.75 15.79
CA ARG A 107 0.71 -0.38 15.27
C ARG A 107 0.35 0.72 16.27
N PRO A 108 -0.70 0.60 17.11
CA PRO A 108 -0.94 1.60 18.16
C PRO A 108 0.28 1.78 19.08
N SER A 109 0.98 0.70 19.46
CA SER A 109 2.17 0.74 20.31
C SER A 109 3.45 1.14 19.59
N THR A 110 3.54 0.99 18.28
CA THR A 110 4.75 1.29 17.48
C THR A 110 4.63 2.64 16.78
N LEU A 111 3.75 2.75 15.79
CA LEU A 111 3.52 4.00 15.05
C LEU A 111 2.71 5.01 15.86
N GLY A 112 1.71 4.53 16.62
CA GLY A 112 0.85 5.40 17.44
C GLY A 112 1.63 6.21 18.47
N LYS A 113 2.70 5.65 19.06
CA LYS A 113 3.57 6.39 20.01
C LYS A 113 4.34 7.54 19.35
N ARG A 114 4.53 7.54 18.02
CA ARG A 114 5.19 8.63 17.29
C ARG A 114 4.25 9.82 17.07
N LEU A 115 2.94 9.62 17.21
CA LEU A 115 1.95 10.70 17.13
C LEU A 115 2.18 11.71 18.27
N PRO A 116 2.06 13.02 18.00
CA PRO A 116 2.11 14.04 19.04
C PRO A 116 1.07 13.78 20.14
N LYS A 117 1.41 14.18 21.38
CA LYS A 117 0.49 14.04 22.52
C LYS A 117 -0.90 14.61 22.24
N SER A 118 -0.97 15.77 21.57
CA SER A 118 -2.24 16.39 21.20
C SER A 118 -3.14 15.49 20.34
N VAL A 119 -2.56 14.68 19.45
CA VAL A 119 -3.31 13.70 18.64
C VAL A 119 -3.73 12.50 19.51
N ARG A 120 -2.82 11.98 20.35
CA ARG A 120 -3.16 10.88 21.28
C ARG A 120 -4.20 11.29 22.33
N ASP A 121 -4.22 12.56 22.73
CA ASP A 121 -5.28 13.12 23.58
C ASP A 121 -6.64 13.18 22.86
N ALA A 122 -6.64 13.34 21.53
CA ALA A 122 -7.85 13.57 20.74
C ALA A 122 -8.48 12.28 20.17
N TYR A 123 -7.74 11.18 20.10
CA TYR A 123 -8.20 9.98 19.40
C TYR A 123 -7.93 8.70 20.20
N ASP A 124 -8.84 7.73 20.10
CA ASP A 124 -8.46 6.34 20.27
C ASP A 124 -7.63 5.94 19.04
N VAL A 125 -6.41 5.49 19.26
CA VAL A 125 -5.53 5.02 18.18
C VAL A 125 -5.82 3.54 17.96
N VAL A 126 -6.35 3.20 16.78
CA VAL A 126 -6.88 1.87 16.46
C VAL A 126 -6.08 1.26 15.31
N SER A 127 -5.92 -0.05 15.31
CA SER A 127 -5.49 -0.82 14.15
C SER A 127 -6.08 -2.22 14.18
N PHE A 128 -5.78 -3.03 13.18
CA PHE A 128 -6.26 -4.41 13.09
C PHE A 128 -5.27 -5.24 12.27
N ASP A 129 -5.29 -6.56 12.47
CA ASP A 129 -4.63 -7.47 11.55
C ASP A 129 -5.57 -7.75 10.38
N PRO A 130 -5.18 -7.46 9.14
CA PRO A 130 -5.96 -7.81 7.97
C PRO A 130 -6.32 -9.30 7.91
N ARG A 131 -7.39 -9.63 7.20
CA ARG A 131 -7.81 -11.03 7.00
C ARG A 131 -6.66 -11.89 6.49
N GLY A 132 -6.43 -13.01 7.11
CA GLY A 132 -5.35 -13.94 6.79
C GLY A 132 -4.07 -13.76 7.62
N LEU A 133 -3.90 -12.65 8.36
CA LEU A 133 -2.66 -12.25 9.02
C LEU A 133 -2.72 -12.29 10.55
N GLY A 134 -1.55 -12.45 11.13
CA GLY A 134 -1.30 -12.19 12.55
C GLY A 134 -2.22 -12.96 13.48
N GLN A 135 -3.00 -12.28 14.32
CA GLN A 135 -3.99 -12.88 15.22
C GLN A 135 -5.41 -12.95 14.61
N SER A 136 -5.61 -12.46 13.38
CA SER A 136 -6.82 -12.70 12.61
C SER A 136 -6.90 -14.17 12.14
N THR A 137 -8.04 -14.61 11.59
CA THR A 137 -8.11 -15.96 11.01
C THR A 137 -7.01 -16.13 9.97
N HIS A 138 -6.12 -17.08 10.20
CA HIS A 138 -4.95 -17.31 9.36
C HIS A 138 -5.27 -17.93 8.00
N THR A 139 -4.43 -17.62 7.02
CA THR A 139 -4.29 -18.37 5.78
C THR A 139 -2.80 -18.55 5.45
N GLY A 140 -2.51 -19.49 4.58
CA GLY A 140 -1.15 -19.75 4.12
C GLY A 140 -1.19 -20.58 2.84
N CYS A 141 -0.07 -20.61 2.13
CA CYS A 141 0.11 -21.46 0.96
C CYS A 141 0.94 -22.72 1.25
N ASP A 142 1.51 -22.86 2.45
CA ASP A 142 2.50 -23.90 2.80
C ASP A 142 3.68 -23.90 1.81
N LEU A 143 4.22 -22.71 1.54
CA LEU A 143 5.37 -22.54 0.66
C LEU A 143 6.59 -23.21 1.27
N ASN A 144 7.41 -23.83 0.43
CA ASN A 144 8.70 -24.33 0.90
C ASN A 144 9.63 -23.14 1.22
N PRO A 145 10.67 -23.33 2.06
CA PRO A 145 11.55 -22.23 2.47
C PRO A 145 12.17 -21.45 1.30
N ALA A 146 12.55 -22.12 0.20
CA ALA A 146 13.12 -21.43 -0.96
C ALA A 146 12.13 -20.51 -1.69
N ASP A 147 10.82 -20.76 -1.57
CA ASP A 147 9.77 -19.93 -2.14
C ASP A 147 9.35 -18.76 -1.23
N LEU A 148 9.75 -18.79 0.05
CA LEU A 148 9.59 -17.68 1.00
C LEU A 148 10.66 -16.61 0.86
N SER A 149 11.78 -16.91 0.20
CA SER A 149 12.83 -15.93 -0.02
C SER A 149 12.30 -14.63 -0.59
N LEU A 150 12.78 -13.49 -0.09
CA LEU A 150 12.50 -12.17 -0.68
C LEU A 150 12.86 -12.13 -2.17
N LEU A 151 13.88 -12.91 -2.60
CA LEU A 151 14.26 -13.02 -4.01
C LEU A 151 13.25 -13.82 -4.84
N ALA A 152 12.35 -14.59 -4.21
CA ALA A 152 11.27 -15.29 -4.89
C ALA A 152 10.03 -14.38 -5.03
N SER A 153 9.70 -13.60 -4.00
CA SER A 153 8.58 -12.66 -4.01
C SER A 153 8.86 -11.41 -4.86
N ARG A 154 10.11 -10.95 -4.88
CA ARG A 154 10.62 -9.94 -5.82
C ARG A 154 11.42 -10.64 -6.89
N PRO A 155 10.88 -10.83 -8.10
CA PRO A 155 11.37 -11.80 -9.08
C PRO A 155 12.62 -11.31 -9.80
N TRP A 156 13.77 -11.29 -9.12
CA TRP A 156 15.05 -10.95 -9.73
C TRP A 156 15.38 -11.93 -10.85
N PRO A 157 15.66 -11.46 -12.08
CA PRO A 157 16.05 -12.35 -13.17
C PRO A 157 17.45 -12.92 -12.94
N ALA A 158 17.80 -14.00 -13.65
CA ALA A 158 19.16 -14.50 -13.64
C ALA A 158 20.16 -13.46 -14.20
N PRO A 159 21.46 -13.54 -13.88
CA PRO A 159 22.48 -12.76 -14.55
C PRO A 159 22.33 -12.87 -16.08
N GLY A 160 22.31 -11.74 -16.79
CA GLY A 160 22.01 -11.75 -18.23
C GLY A 160 20.54 -11.49 -18.57
N GLY A 161 19.59 -11.63 -17.62
CA GLY A 161 18.18 -11.30 -17.79
C GLY A 161 17.30 -12.49 -18.18
N ASP A 162 17.78 -13.72 -18.09
CA ASP A 162 16.94 -14.91 -18.27
C ASP A 162 15.91 -15.03 -17.16
N ILE A 163 14.65 -15.32 -17.53
CA ILE A 163 13.50 -15.42 -16.61
C ILE A 163 13.00 -16.85 -16.40
N THR A 164 13.67 -17.87 -16.96
CA THR A 164 13.19 -19.26 -16.93
C THR A 164 12.97 -19.75 -15.51
N ARG A 165 13.89 -19.43 -14.59
CA ARG A 165 13.77 -19.78 -13.17
C ARG A 165 12.56 -19.09 -12.53
N ASN A 166 12.32 -17.78 -12.84
CA ASN A 166 11.19 -17.03 -12.32
C ASN A 166 9.85 -17.60 -12.81
N VAL A 167 9.77 -18.03 -14.08
CA VAL A 167 8.59 -18.72 -14.63
C VAL A 167 8.31 -20.01 -13.86
N THR A 168 9.33 -20.85 -13.64
CA THR A 168 9.19 -22.13 -12.92
C THR A 168 8.77 -21.89 -11.46
N THR A 169 9.42 -20.97 -10.77
CA THR A 169 9.10 -20.62 -9.38
C THR A 169 7.73 -19.98 -9.26
N GLY A 170 7.39 -19.01 -10.12
CA GLY A 170 6.08 -18.35 -10.10
C GLY A 170 4.93 -19.33 -10.31
N ARG A 171 5.07 -20.27 -11.26
CA ARG A 171 4.07 -21.31 -11.49
C ARG A 171 3.93 -22.23 -10.27
N ARG A 172 5.04 -22.71 -9.70
CA ARG A 172 5.03 -23.57 -8.51
C ARG A 172 4.33 -22.89 -7.32
N ILE A 173 4.65 -21.62 -7.06
CA ILE A 173 4.02 -20.83 -5.99
C ILE A 173 2.50 -20.71 -6.22
N ALA A 174 2.06 -20.31 -7.43
CA ALA A 174 0.66 -20.19 -7.77
C ALA A 174 -0.09 -21.52 -7.60
N ASP A 175 0.47 -22.62 -8.13
CA ASP A 175 -0.11 -23.97 -7.99
C ASP A 175 -0.19 -24.41 -6.52
N THR A 176 0.78 -24.04 -5.70
CA THR A 176 0.82 -24.40 -4.27
C THR A 176 -0.24 -23.60 -3.50
N CYS A 177 -0.36 -22.30 -3.76
CA CYS A 177 -1.41 -21.46 -3.17
C CYS A 177 -2.82 -21.92 -3.59
N ALA A 178 -3.03 -22.31 -4.85
CA ALA A 178 -4.31 -22.83 -5.32
C ALA A 178 -4.73 -24.12 -4.58
N ARG A 179 -3.76 -24.99 -4.24
CA ARG A 179 -4.06 -26.23 -3.50
C ARG A 179 -4.29 -25.99 -2.01
N ASN A 180 -3.50 -25.14 -1.38
CA ASN A 180 -3.38 -25.07 0.08
C ASN A 180 -4.06 -23.84 0.70
N GLY A 181 -4.28 -22.75 -0.07
CA GLY A 181 -4.77 -21.47 0.46
C GLY A 181 -6.23 -21.45 0.92
N GLY A 182 -7.03 -22.42 0.46
CA GLY A 182 -8.42 -22.57 0.86
C GLY A 182 -9.33 -21.41 0.44
N GLU A 183 -10.52 -21.36 1.05
CA GLU A 183 -11.52 -20.34 0.70
C GLU A 183 -11.11 -18.93 1.13
N LEU A 184 -10.41 -18.80 2.25
CA LEU A 184 -10.01 -17.50 2.78
C LEU A 184 -9.04 -16.79 1.81
N LEU A 185 -8.06 -17.51 1.27
CA LEU A 185 -7.08 -16.93 0.33
C LEU A 185 -7.77 -16.30 -0.90
N ARG A 186 -8.85 -16.95 -1.40
CA ARG A 186 -9.61 -16.47 -2.54
C ARG A 186 -10.45 -15.22 -2.25
N THR A 187 -10.66 -14.89 -0.97
CA THR A 187 -11.42 -13.68 -0.56
C THR A 187 -10.53 -12.53 -0.11
N ILE A 188 -9.21 -12.73 -0.11
CA ILE A 188 -8.27 -11.65 0.17
C ILE A 188 -8.26 -10.73 -1.04
N SER A 189 -8.60 -9.46 -0.81
CA SER A 189 -8.56 -8.38 -1.80
C SER A 189 -8.61 -7.03 -1.09
N THR A 190 -8.13 -5.98 -1.75
CA THR A 190 -8.23 -4.60 -1.24
C THR A 190 -9.68 -4.18 -0.98
N VAL A 191 -10.61 -4.59 -1.83
CA VAL A 191 -12.05 -4.27 -1.65
C VAL A 191 -12.60 -4.93 -0.38
N ASN A 192 -12.24 -6.18 -0.10
CA ASN A 192 -12.69 -6.85 1.11
C ASN A 192 -12.00 -6.30 2.36
N GLU A 193 -10.74 -5.89 2.29
CA GLU A 193 -10.08 -5.19 3.40
C GLU A 193 -10.75 -3.84 3.70
N ALA A 194 -11.14 -3.08 2.67
CA ALA A 194 -11.93 -1.86 2.84
C ALA A 194 -13.30 -2.13 3.51
N ARG A 195 -13.97 -3.23 3.17
CA ARG A 195 -15.21 -3.67 3.84
C ARG A 195 -14.97 -4.10 5.30
N ASP A 196 -13.83 -4.72 5.57
CA ASP A 196 -13.40 -5.06 6.93
C ASP A 196 -13.19 -3.79 7.77
N ILE A 197 -12.57 -2.74 7.21
CA ILE A 197 -12.43 -1.43 7.86
C ILE A 197 -13.81 -0.86 8.22
N ASP A 198 -14.82 -0.96 7.35
CA ASP A 198 -16.17 -0.50 7.69
C ASP A 198 -16.82 -1.35 8.78
N SER A 199 -16.53 -2.65 8.82
CA SER A 199 -16.98 -3.52 9.89
C SER A 199 -16.32 -3.18 11.23
N VAL A 200 -15.02 -2.84 11.24
CA VAL A 200 -14.30 -2.31 12.41
C VAL A 200 -14.93 -0.99 12.86
N ARG A 201 -15.18 -0.04 11.95
CA ARG A 201 -15.86 1.23 12.26
C ARG A 201 -17.19 1.00 12.99
N ARG A 202 -18.04 0.13 12.45
CA ARG A 202 -19.35 -0.19 13.05
C ARG A 202 -19.21 -0.82 14.43
N ALA A 203 -18.25 -1.72 14.61
CA ALA A 203 -17.98 -2.39 15.87
C ALA A 203 -17.43 -1.43 16.93
N LEU A 204 -16.69 -0.40 16.54
CA LEU A 204 -16.25 0.70 17.40
C LEU A 204 -17.39 1.66 17.79
N GLY A 205 -18.57 1.56 17.16
CA GLY A 205 -19.69 2.49 17.34
C GLY A 205 -19.45 3.86 16.67
N GLU A 206 -18.49 3.96 15.76
CA GLU A 206 -18.12 5.22 15.15
C GLU A 206 -18.98 5.50 13.91
N ARG A 207 -19.53 6.72 13.82
CA ARG A 207 -20.22 7.16 12.61
C ARG A 207 -19.24 7.41 11.46
N LYS A 208 -18.05 7.93 11.78
CA LYS A 208 -16.95 8.23 10.84
C LYS A 208 -15.63 7.80 11.46
N LEU A 209 -14.67 7.45 10.61
CA LEU A 209 -13.28 7.22 11.00
C LEU A 209 -12.39 8.36 10.52
N SER A 210 -11.41 8.75 11.34
CA SER A 210 -10.17 9.34 10.87
C SER A 210 -9.17 8.23 10.58
N ALA A 211 -8.24 8.45 9.64
CA ALA A 211 -7.24 7.45 9.31
C ALA A 211 -5.88 8.04 8.97
N TRP A 212 -4.85 7.24 9.18
CA TRP A 212 -3.51 7.43 8.63
C TRP A 212 -3.06 6.11 8.00
N GLY A 213 -3.03 6.09 6.67
CA GLY A 213 -2.53 4.98 5.85
C GLY A 213 -1.17 5.29 5.27
N VAL A 214 -0.27 4.29 5.24
CA VAL A 214 1.07 4.41 4.66
C VAL A 214 1.27 3.31 3.63
N SER A 215 1.91 3.64 2.48
CA SER A 215 2.22 2.64 1.45
C SER A 215 0.95 2.00 0.88
N TYR A 216 0.88 0.67 0.75
CA TYR A 216 -0.36 -0.03 0.37
C TYR A 216 -1.58 0.42 1.20
N GLY A 217 -1.39 0.81 2.47
CA GLY A 217 -2.47 1.39 3.28
C GLY A 217 -3.08 2.66 2.68
N THR A 218 -2.40 3.35 1.77
CA THR A 218 -2.95 4.48 1.02
C THR A 218 -3.91 4.05 -0.07
N TYR A 219 -3.65 2.90 -0.72
CA TYR A 219 -4.57 2.34 -1.69
C TYR A 219 -5.82 1.78 -1.02
N VAL A 220 -5.67 0.97 0.04
CA VAL A 220 -6.81 0.51 0.88
C VAL A 220 -7.63 1.70 1.39
N GLY A 221 -6.94 2.71 1.94
CA GLY A 221 -7.58 3.93 2.43
C GLY A 221 -8.30 4.70 1.31
N SER A 222 -7.76 4.70 0.10
CA SER A 222 -8.41 5.33 -1.07
C SER A 222 -9.64 4.55 -1.52
N VAL A 223 -9.55 3.22 -1.56
CA VAL A 223 -10.68 2.33 -1.89
C VAL A 223 -11.79 2.49 -0.84
N TYR A 224 -11.45 2.49 0.46
CA TYR A 224 -12.41 2.75 1.52
C TYR A 224 -13.10 4.11 1.35
N ALA A 225 -12.32 5.17 1.14
CA ALA A 225 -12.86 6.51 0.98
C ALA A 225 -13.72 6.68 -0.28
N GLN A 226 -13.57 5.81 -1.28
CA GLN A 226 -14.42 5.78 -2.47
C GLN A 226 -15.69 4.96 -2.26
N LEU A 227 -15.60 3.82 -1.55
CA LEU A 227 -16.77 2.96 -1.27
C LEU A 227 -17.66 3.53 -0.15
N PHE A 228 -17.07 4.20 0.83
CA PHE A 228 -17.74 4.69 2.03
C PHE A 228 -17.41 6.18 2.30
N PRO A 229 -17.66 7.09 1.34
CA PRO A 229 -17.22 8.48 1.45
C PRO A 229 -17.81 9.19 2.68
N GLU A 230 -19.07 8.88 3.03
CA GLU A 230 -19.75 9.49 4.17
C GLU A 230 -19.25 9.01 5.54
N HIS A 231 -18.49 7.90 5.56
CA HIS A 231 -17.90 7.33 6.78
C HIS A 231 -16.47 7.82 7.06
N THR A 232 -15.92 8.69 6.20
CA THR A 232 -14.58 9.28 6.42
C THR A 232 -14.69 10.63 7.15
N ASP A 233 -13.77 10.88 8.11
CA ASP A 233 -13.57 12.19 8.73
C ASP A 233 -12.25 12.80 8.24
N ARG A 234 -11.12 12.61 8.91
CA ARG A 234 -9.81 13.15 8.56
C ARG A 234 -8.93 12.06 8.01
N TRP A 235 -8.70 12.12 6.70
CA TRP A 235 -8.11 11.01 5.96
C TRP A 235 -6.70 11.38 5.50
N VAL A 236 -5.67 10.87 6.19
CA VAL A 236 -4.26 11.10 5.88
C VAL A 236 -3.71 9.90 5.11
N LEU A 237 -3.14 10.14 3.95
CA LEU A 237 -2.51 9.12 3.10
C LEU A 237 -1.06 9.54 2.84
N ASP A 238 -0.10 8.71 3.25
CA ASP A 238 1.33 9.00 3.26
C ASP A 238 2.11 7.96 2.44
N SER A 239 2.98 8.40 1.56
CA SER A 239 3.68 7.53 0.60
C SER A 239 2.70 6.79 -0.30
N ASN A 240 2.17 7.52 -1.25
CA ASN A 240 0.93 7.18 -1.95
C ASN A 240 1.15 6.31 -3.18
N ASP A 241 0.40 5.24 -3.27
CA ASP A 241 0.32 4.39 -4.45
C ASP A 241 -0.38 5.07 -5.64
N ASP A 242 -0.04 4.63 -6.86
CA ASP A 242 -0.70 5.09 -8.09
C ASP A 242 -2.12 4.48 -8.17
N PRO A 243 -3.18 5.29 -8.17
CA PRO A 243 -4.55 4.78 -8.18
C PRO A 243 -5.06 4.40 -9.57
N ASN A 244 -4.22 4.47 -10.60
CA ASN A 244 -4.65 4.15 -11.97
C ASN A 244 -5.04 2.67 -12.06
N PRO A 245 -6.31 2.32 -12.39
CA PRO A 245 -6.76 0.93 -12.47
C PRO A 245 -5.97 0.03 -13.43
N GLU A 246 -5.31 0.63 -14.44
CA GLU A 246 -4.44 -0.10 -15.38
C GLU A 246 -3.06 -0.41 -14.79
N ARG A 247 -2.67 0.29 -13.72
CA ARG A 247 -1.35 0.21 -13.10
C ARG A 247 -1.37 -0.29 -11.68
N VAL A 248 -2.52 -0.25 -11.01
CA VAL A 248 -2.65 -0.75 -9.65
C VAL A 248 -2.15 -2.20 -9.59
N GLU A 249 -1.49 -2.58 -8.52
CA GLU A 249 -0.80 -3.86 -8.32
C GLU A 249 0.39 -4.07 -9.28
N ARG A 250 0.13 -4.16 -10.59
CA ARG A 250 1.17 -4.36 -11.60
C ARG A 250 2.19 -3.21 -11.63
N GLY A 251 1.70 -1.99 -11.49
CA GLY A 251 2.52 -0.79 -11.45
C GLY A 251 3.35 -0.66 -10.17
N TRP A 252 2.91 -1.24 -9.07
CA TRP A 252 3.63 -1.12 -7.80
C TRP A 252 5.00 -1.78 -7.87
N LEU A 253 5.08 -3.00 -8.38
CA LEU A 253 6.38 -3.62 -8.60
C LEU A 253 7.21 -2.81 -9.61
N ALA A 254 6.59 -2.37 -10.72
CA ALA A 254 7.26 -1.56 -11.74
C ALA A 254 7.77 -0.20 -11.22
N ASN A 255 7.13 0.36 -10.19
CA ASN A 255 7.53 1.61 -9.57
C ASN A 255 8.96 1.56 -8.98
N TYR A 256 9.43 0.40 -8.52
CA TYR A 256 10.81 0.26 -8.02
C TYR A 256 11.87 0.61 -9.06
N ALA A 257 11.59 0.45 -10.35
CA ALA A 257 12.53 0.87 -11.40
C ALA A 257 12.81 2.38 -11.32
N VAL A 258 11.74 3.17 -11.17
CA VAL A 258 11.81 4.63 -11.04
C VAL A 258 12.28 5.04 -9.64
N GLY A 259 11.67 4.45 -8.59
CA GLY A 259 11.94 4.83 -7.21
C GLY A 259 13.39 4.62 -6.80
N VAL A 260 14.02 3.52 -7.22
CA VAL A 260 15.44 3.26 -6.95
C VAL A 260 16.34 4.28 -7.67
N GLU A 261 16.07 4.59 -8.93
CA GLU A 261 16.86 5.58 -9.68
C GLU A 261 16.68 7.00 -9.12
N ASP A 262 15.50 7.35 -8.61
CA ASP A 262 15.24 8.65 -7.99
C ASP A 262 15.89 8.78 -6.58
N THR A 263 15.99 7.68 -5.83
CA THR A 263 16.44 7.69 -4.42
C THR A 263 17.93 7.35 -4.28
N PHE A 264 18.49 6.50 -5.14
CA PHE A 264 19.90 6.10 -5.07
C PHE A 264 20.89 7.28 -5.08
N PRO A 265 20.68 8.40 -5.79
CA PRO A 265 21.55 9.56 -5.72
C PRO A 265 21.75 10.13 -4.31
N ASP A 266 20.74 10.05 -3.42
CA ASP A 266 20.89 10.47 -2.02
C ASP A 266 21.87 9.57 -1.25
N PHE A 267 21.77 8.24 -1.44
CA PHE A 267 22.75 7.29 -0.90
C PHE A 267 24.16 7.54 -1.47
N ALA A 268 24.25 7.71 -2.79
CA ALA A 268 25.54 7.93 -3.46
C ALA A 268 26.22 9.22 -3.00
N ALA A 269 25.45 10.30 -2.80
CA ALA A 269 25.96 11.56 -2.25
C ALA A 269 26.44 11.38 -0.80
N TRP A 270 25.65 10.68 0.03
CA TRP A 270 26.03 10.37 1.41
C TRP A 270 27.31 9.51 1.48
N ALA A 271 27.38 8.44 0.67
CA ALA A 271 28.51 7.50 0.68
C ALA A 271 29.78 8.04 -0.01
N SER A 272 29.71 9.18 -0.69
CA SER A 272 30.88 9.86 -1.26
C SER A 272 31.31 11.09 -0.47
N ALA A 273 30.51 11.54 0.49
CA ALA A 273 30.82 12.73 1.30
C ALA A 273 32.15 12.53 2.07
N PRO A 274 32.96 13.58 2.21
CA PRO A 274 34.24 13.50 2.92
C PRO A 274 34.10 13.07 4.38
N ASP A 275 33.00 13.40 5.02
CA ASP A 275 32.63 13.12 6.41
C ASP A 275 31.76 11.87 6.58
N SER A 276 31.52 11.11 5.49
CA SER A 276 30.78 9.86 5.60
C SER A 276 31.51 8.86 6.51
N PRO A 277 30.83 8.22 7.46
CA PRO A 277 31.42 7.20 8.32
C PRO A 277 31.90 5.97 7.55
N VAL A 278 31.33 5.72 6.36
CA VAL A 278 31.75 4.65 5.45
C VAL A 278 31.78 5.20 4.01
N ARG A 279 32.91 5.78 3.65
CA ARG A 279 33.09 6.38 2.33
C ARG A 279 33.40 5.32 1.29
N LEU A 280 32.54 5.19 0.27
CA LEU A 280 32.66 4.17 -0.77
C LEU A 280 33.48 4.63 -1.98
N ALA A 281 33.42 5.91 -2.34
CA ALA A 281 34.16 6.52 -3.46
C ALA A 281 34.31 8.02 -3.24
N GLU A 282 35.03 8.72 -4.12
CA GLU A 282 35.20 10.17 -4.06
C GLU A 282 34.00 10.95 -4.62
N THR A 283 33.22 10.32 -5.50
CA THR A 283 32.09 10.95 -6.18
C THR A 283 30.85 10.04 -6.15
N PRO A 284 29.63 10.61 -6.26
CA PRO A 284 28.40 9.82 -6.37
C PRO A 284 28.42 8.82 -7.53
N ASP A 285 28.96 9.22 -8.70
CA ASP A 285 29.12 8.32 -9.86
C ASP A 285 30.10 7.17 -9.57
N GLY A 286 31.12 7.43 -8.76
CA GLY A 286 32.06 6.41 -8.28
C GLY A 286 31.35 5.39 -7.39
N VAL A 287 30.46 5.82 -6.50
CA VAL A 287 29.63 4.94 -5.68
C VAL A 287 28.73 4.06 -6.56
N ARG A 288 28.05 4.66 -7.54
CA ARG A 288 27.18 3.92 -8.47
C ARG A 288 27.97 2.86 -9.25
N ARG A 289 29.12 3.21 -9.79
CA ARG A 289 29.98 2.22 -10.50
C ARG A 289 30.38 1.08 -9.58
N ARG A 290 30.84 1.38 -8.37
CA ARG A 290 31.26 0.36 -7.39
C ARG A 290 30.14 -0.64 -7.09
N VAL A 291 28.91 -0.15 -6.87
CA VAL A 291 27.74 -1.01 -6.61
C VAL A 291 27.44 -1.93 -7.79
N LEU A 292 27.43 -1.37 -9.02
CA LEU A 292 27.15 -2.15 -10.24
C LEU A 292 28.25 -3.18 -10.53
N GLU A 293 29.52 -2.82 -10.35
CA GLU A 293 30.67 -3.72 -10.54
C GLU A 293 30.69 -4.82 -9.47
N LEU A 294 30.41 -4.47 -8.20
CA LEU A 294 30.29 -5.47 -7.13
C LEU A 294 29.16 -6.45 -7.42
N ALA A 295 27.98 -5.95 -7.81
CA ALA A 295 26.86 -6.81 -8.18
C ALA A 295 27.22 -7.77 -9.32
N ALA A 296 27.92 -7.29 -10.35
CA ALA A 296 28.37 -8.13 -11.46
C ALA A 296 29.40 -9.20 -11.01
N ARG A 297 30.32 -8.86 -10.10
CA ARG A 297 31.25 -9.83 -9.53
C ARG A 297 30.54 -10.91 -8.70
N LEU A 298 29.57 -10.50 -7.89
CA LEU A 298 28.76 -11.41 -7.08
C LEU A 298 27.82 -12.28 -7.94
N ASP A 299 27.34 -11.76 -9.08
CA ASP A 299 26.60 -12.55 -10.06
C ASP A 299 27.47 -13.68 -10.67
N ALA A 300 28.77 -13.41 -10.88
CA ALA A 300 29.71 -14.39 -11.42
C ALA A 300 30.28 -15.35 -10.36
N LYS A 301 30.48 -14.86 -9.14
CA LYS A 301 31.03 -15.63 -8.01
C LYS A 301 30.40 -15.19 -6.69
N PRO A 302 29.26 -15.78 -6.32
CA PRO A 302 28.60 -15.49 -5.05
C PRO A 302 29.48 -15.80 -3.83
N LEU A 303 29.27 -15.08 -2.74
CA LEU A 303 29.88 -15.36 -1.44
C LEU A 303 28.93 -16.25 -0.62
N PRO A 304 29.44 -17.33 0.02
CA PRO A 304 28.63 -18.11 0.94
C PRO A 304 28.07 -17.23 2.08
N TRP A 305 26.76 -17.32 2.33
CA TRP A 305 26.09 -16.59 3.41
C TRP A 305 25.20 -17.55 4.20
N PRO A 306 25.79 -18.26 5.19
CA PRO A 306 25.06 -19.23 5.99
C PRO A 306 23.86 -18.59 6.70
N GLY A 307 22.70 -19.24 6.61
CA GLY A 307 21.46 -18.74 7.21
C GLY A 307 20.63 -17.78 6.32
N ALA A 308 21.22 -17.24 5.25
CA ALA A 308 20.45 -16.49 4.24
C ALA A 308 19.65 -17.43 3.33
N ASN A 309 18.69 -16.89 2.62
CA ASN A 309 17.85 -17.58 1.65
C ASN A 309 17.79 -16.83 0.30
N PRO A 310 18.50 -17.28 -0.75
CA PRO A 310 19.41 -18.42 -0.80
C PRO A 310 20.66 -18.22 0.09
N PRO A 311 21.38 -19.31 0.45
CA PRO A 311 22.51 -19.25 1.39
C PRO A 311 23.78 -18.65 0.75
N GLU A 312 23.62 -17.56 0.03
CA GLU A 312 24.67 -16.86 -0.68
C GLU A 312 24.36 -15.38 -0.88
N LEU A 313 25.37 -14.52 -0.81
CA LEU A 313 25.31 -13.15 -1.29
C LEU A 313 25.70 -13.12 -2.77
N ASN A 314 24.71 -13.16 -3.63
CA ASN A 314 24.87 -12.95 -5.08
C ASN A 314 24.52 -11.51 -5.46
N GLY A 315 24.65 -11.13 -6.74
CA GLY A 315 24.37 -9.77 -7.18
C GLY A 315 22.91 -9.34 -6.96
N ASN A 316 21.96 -10.28 -7.03
CA ASN A 316 20.55 -9.99 -6.77
C ASN A 316 20.29 -9.78 -5.28
N ALA A 317 20.93 -10.51 -4.40
CA ALA A 317 20.86 -10.30 -2.94
C ALA A 317 21.42 -8.91 -2.57
N LEU A 318 22.55 -8.49 -3.17
CA LEU A 318 23.09 -7.14 -2.99
C LEU A 318 22.11 -6.07 -3.49
N ARG A 319 21.49 -6.25 -4.66
CA ARG A 319 20.49 -5.31 -5.21
C ARG A 319 19.25 -5.24 -4.32
N GLN A 320 18.82 -6.38 -3.75
CA GLN A 320 17.73 -6.44 -2.79
C GLN A 320 18.07 -5.66 -1.51
N SER A 321 19.24 -5.88 -0.93
CA SER A 321 19.69 -5.14 0.26
C SER A 321 19.81 -3.63 -0.01
N MET A 322 20.26 -3.25 -1.20
CA MET A 322 20.27 -1.85 -1.62
C MET A 322 18.85 -1.27 -1.71
N LEU A 323 17.92 -1.99 -2.32
CA LEU A 323 16.53 -1.55 -2.44
C LEU A 323 15.90 -1.35 -1.06
N ASP A 324 16.12 -2.29 -0.14
CA ASP A 324 15.58 -2.22 1.22
C ASP A 324 16.19 -1.04 2.00
N ALA A 325 17.50 -0.79 1.87
CA ALA A 325 18.16 0.34 2.52
C ALA A 325 17.72 1.72 1.98
N LEU A 326 17.19 1.80 0.76
CA LEU A 326 16.67 3.05 0.21
C LEU A 326 15.29 3.45 0.78
N TYR A 327 14.69 2.63 1.65
CA TYR A 327 13.48 2.99 2.40
C TYR A 327 13.74 4.04 3.49
N SER A 328 14.94 4.02 4.09
CA SER A 328 15.33 4.96 5.14
C SER A 328 16.80 5.40 5.01
N ARG A 329 17.06 6.68 5.27
CA ARG A 329 18.43 7.18 5.36
C ARG A 329 19.22 6.51 6.50
N ASP A 330 18.53 6.06 7.54
CA ASP A 330 19.13 5.40 8.70
C ASP A 330 19.80 4.06 8.33
N ASP A 331 19.41 3.45 7.20
CA ASP A 331 19.96 2.19 6.70
C ASP A 331 21.17 2.36 5.77
N PHE A 332 21.56 3.60 5.45
CA PHE A 332 22.66 3.89 4.52
C PHE A 332 24.01 3.37 5.00
N GLU A 333 24.28 3.49 6.30
CA GLU A 333 25.54 3.01 6.87
C GLU A 333 25.62 1.48 6.79
N SER A 334 24.52 0.77 7.07
CA SER A 334 24.46 -0.69 6.99
C SER A 334 24.69 -1.18 5.56
N LEU A 335 24.08 -0.51 4.55
CA LEU A 335 24.34 -0.82 3.15
C LEU A 335 25.80 -0.57 2.76
N ALA A 336 26.38 0.57 3.17
CA ALA A 336 27.75 0.89 2.84
C ALA A 336 28.74 -0.11 3.45
N ARG A 337 28.49 -0.57 4.69
CA ARG A 337 29.27 -1.63 5.34
C ARG A 337 29.14 -2.95 4.60
N LEU A 338 27.93 -3.37 4.21
CA LEU A 338 27.71 -4.56 3.40
C LEU A 338 28.55 -4.51 2.11
N ILE A 339 28.60 -3.37 1.41
CA ILE A 339 29.39 -3.21 0.19
C ILE A 339 30.89 -3.36 0.46
N VAL A 340 31.41 -2.75 1.53
CA VAL A 340 32.81 -2.86 1.91
C VAL A 340 33.18 -4.29 2.29
N ASP A 341 32.35 -4.95 3.08
CA ASP A 341 32.58 -6.32 3.52
C ASP A 341 32.53 -7.30 2.34
N ALA A 342 31.55 -7.15 1.43
CA ALA A 342 31.44 -7.97 0.23
C ALA A 342 32.64 -7.80 -0.72
N ASP A 343 33.18 -6.58 -0.87
CA ASP A 343 34.41 -6.34 -1.61
C ASP A 343 35.62 -7.06 -1.00
N ALA A 344 35.63 -7.21 0.34
CA ALA A 344 36.64 -7.96 1.07
C ALA A 344 36.37 -9.47 1.17
N GLY A 345 35.33 -9.98 0.49
CA GLY A 345 34.93 -11.38 0.50
C GLY A 345 34.25 -11.84 1.81
N LYS A 346 33.64 -10.89 2.53
CA LYS A 346 32.92 -11.13 3.80
C LYS A 346 31.44 -10.88 3.65
N VAL A 347 30.65 -11.45 4.56
CA VAL A 347 29.19 -11.24 4.67
C VAL A 347 28.84 -10.90 6.10
N PRO A 348 27.73 -10.17 6.35
CA PRO A 348 27.22 -9.95 7.71
C PRO A 348 26.92 -11.27 8.43
N ALA A 349 27.08 -11.28 9.75
CA ALA A 349 26.80 -12.44 10.58
C ALA A 349 25.30 -12.78 10.58
N ASP A 350 24.44 -11.74 10.56
CA ASP A 350 22.99 -11.88 10.62
C ASP A 350 22.41 -11.70 9.21
N PRO A 351 21.90 -12.77 8.58
CA PRO A 351 21.24 -12.69 7.28
C PRO A 351 19.84 -12.08 7.40
N PRO A 352 19.28 -11.52 6.28
CA PRO A 352 17.90 -11.11 6.25
C PRO A 352 16.94 -12.26 6.55
N ALA A 353 15.91 -12.01 7.36
CA ALA A 353 14.88 -13.00 7.64
C ALA A 353 13.89 -13.11 6.47
N ASP A 354 13.42 -14.34 6.21
CA ASP A 354 12.32 -14.58 5.29
C ASP A 354 10.99 -14.07 5.88
N PRO A 355 10.04 -13.65 5.04
CA PRO A 355 8.70 -13.28 5.51
C PRO A 355 7.97 -14.51 6.09
N PRO A 356 7.10 -14.31 7.10
CA PRO A 356 6.20 -15.34 7.58
C PRO A 356 5.29 -15.90 6.46
N GLN A 357 4.83 -17.13 6.60
CA GLN A 357 3.97 -17.82 5.62
C GLN A 357 2.68 -17.05 5.32
N ASP A 358 2.02 -16.56 6.36
CA ASP A 358 0.79 -15.77 6.22
C ASP A 358 1.04 -14.43 5.51
N ALA A 359 2.12 -13.74 5.85
CA ALA A 359 2.51 -12.49 5.21
C ALA A 359 2.77 -12.68 3.71
N ALA A 360 3.52 -13.73 3.33
CA ALA A 360 3.78 -14.07 1.95
C ALA A 360 2.49 -14.43 1.19
N ALA A 361 1.63 -15.27 1.78
CA ALA A 361 0.38 -15.71 1.18
C ALA A 361 -0.60 -14.54 0.99
N VAL A 362 -0.79 -13.69 2.01
CA VAL A 362 -1.69 -12.53 1.94
C VAL A 362 -1.17 -11.50 0.95
N SER A 363 0.14 -11.22 0.94
CA SER A 363 0.73 -10.30 -0.04
C SER A 363 0.49 -10.77 -1.48
N LEU A 364 0.75 -12.04 -1.76
CA LEU A 364 0.50 -12.64 -3.08
C LEU A 364 -0.99 -12.61 -3.44
N ALA A 365 -1.85 -13.05 -2.52
CA ALA A 365 -3.30 -13.10 -2.78
C ALA A 365 -3.88 -11.71 -3.03
N THR A 366 -3.49 -10.69 -2.26
CA THR A 366 -3.94 -9.31 -2.50
C THR A 366 -3.58 -8.86 -3.92
N ILE A 367 -2.29 -8.97 -4.26
CA ILE A 367 -1.77 -8.51 -5.56
C ILE A 367 -2.38 -9.29 -6.73
N CYS A 368 -2.58 -10.62 -6.57
CA CYS A 368 -3.04 -11.46 -7.66
C CYS A 368 -4.58 -11.49 -7.80
N ASN A 369 -5.33 -11.30 -6.70
CA ASN A 369 -6.79 -11.32 -6.72
C ASN A 369 -7.42 -9.97 -7.11
N ASP A 370 -6.68 -8.86 -6.98
CA ASP A 370 -7.24 -7.53 -7.23
C ASP A 370 -7.36 -7.19 -8.72
N VAL A 371 -6.47 -7.72 -9.57
CA VAL A 371 -6.40 -7.40 -10.99
C VAL A 371 -5.96 -8.59 -11.84
N ASP A 372 -6.35 -8.59 -13.12
CA ASP A 372 -5.80 -9.53 -14.10
C ASP A 372 -4.34 -9.23 -14.43
N TRP A 373 -3.53 -10.27 -14.52
CA TRP A 373 -2.12 -10.15 -14.85
C TRP A 373 -1.81 -10.63 -16.28
N PRO A 374 -0.86 -10.00 -16.96
CA PRO A 374 -0.39 -10.49 -18.27
C PRO A 374 0.15 -11.91 -18.15
N THR A 375 -0.11 -12.73 -19.18
CA THR A 375 0.36 -14.13 -19.23
C THR A 375 1.44 -14.37 -20.30
N SER A 376 1.82 -13.33 -21.05
CA SER A 376 2.78 -13.41 -22.16
C SER A 376 4.22 -13.49 -21.67
N LEU A 377 4.77 -14.69 -21.56
CA LEU A 377 6.18 -14.91 -21.17
C LEU A 377 7.19 -14.19 -22.09
N PRO A 378 7.02 -14.19 -23.44
CA PRO A 378 7.87 -13.37 -24.32
C PRO A 378 7.74 -11.87 -24.04
N GLY A 379 6.57 -11.40 -23.59
CA GLY A 379 6.36 -10.01 -23.14
C GLY A 379 7.26 -9.69 -21.96
N TYR A 380 7.16 -10.46 -20.89
CA TYR A 380 8.02 -10.29 -19.70
C TYR A 380 9.51 -10.31 -20.03
N ALA A 381 9.96 -11.25 -20.85
CA ALA A 381 11.38 -11.32 -21.25
C ALA A 381 11.85 -10.04 -21.99
N ARG A 382 11.02 -9.49 -22.90
CA ARG A 382 11.33 -8.22 -23.57
C ARG A 382 11.37 -7.04 -22.59
N ASP A 383 10.41 -6.97 -21.66
CA ASP A 383 10.32 -5.89 -20.67
C ASP A 383 11.51 -5.93 -19.70
N VAL A 384 11.91 -7.11 -19.25
CA VAL A 384 13.14 -7.33 -18.45
C VAL A 384 14.36 -6.86 -19.23
N ALA A 385 14.51 -7.25 -20.49
CA ALA A 385 15.66 -6.85 -21.30
C ALA A 385 15.72 -5.33 -21.53
N ALA A 386 14.58 -4.66 -21.69
CA ALA A 386 14.49 -3.21 -21.81
C ALA A 386 14.81 -2.52 -20.48
N SER A 387 14.21 -2.96 -19.37
CA SER A 387 14.39 -2.39 -18.05
C SER A 387 15.83 -2.51 -17.55
N ARG A 388 16.51 -3.62 -17.83
CA ARG A 388 17.94 -3.80 -17.50
C ARG A 388 18.83 -2.72 -18.10
N LYS A 389 18.48 -2.19 -19.27
CA LYS A 389 19.25 -1.13 -19.94
C LYS A 389 18.93 0.25 -19.36
N SER A 390 17.67 0.52 -19.09
CA SER A 390 17.21 1.84 -18.61
C SER A 390 17.35 1.99 -17.10
N HIS A 391 17.25 0.91 -16.32
CA HIS A 391 17.29 0.89 -14.84
C HIS A 391 18.24 -0.22 -14.35
N PRO A 392 19.56 -0.07 -14.52
CA PRO A 392 20.54 -1.13 -14.22
C PRO A 392 20.62 -1.49 -12.75
N LEU A 393 20.27 -0.58 -11.83
CA LEU A 393 20.27 -0.85 -10.39
C LEU A 393 19.23 -1.91 -9.99
N THR A 394 18.12 -1.99 -10.69
CA THR A 394 17.06 -2.98 -10.44
C THR A 394 17.13 -4.21 -11.35
N ALA A 395 18.04 -4.21 -12.34
CA ALA A 395 18.37 -5.34 -13.20
C ALA A 395 17.16 -6.06 -13.84
N GLY A 396 16.03 -5.33 -14.08
CA GLY A 396 14.81 -5.85 -14.69
C GLY A 396 13.82 -6.51 -13.74
N MET A 397 14.12 -6.64 -12.44
CA MET A 397 13.22 -7.21 -11.43
C MET A 397 11.82 -6.58 -11.46
N PRO A 398 11.67 -5.23 -11.50
CA PRO A 398 10.37 -4.59 -11.36
C PRO A 398 9.32 -4.92 -12.43
N VAL A 399 9.75 -5.48 -13.56
CA VAL A 399 8.87 -5.82 -14.68
C VAL A 399 8.90 -7.31 -15.04
N ASN A 400 9.50 -8.13 -14.16
CA ASN A 400 9.62 -9.56 -14.39
C ASN A 400 8.33 -10.31 -14.04
N VAL A 401 8.25 -11.57 -14.48
CA VAL A 401 7.12 -12.47 -14.23
C VAL A 401 7.01 -12.80 -12.74
N THR A 402 5.80 -12.71 -12.23
CA THR A 402 5.43 -13.02 -10.84
C THR A 402 4.50 -14.25 -10.78
N PRO A 403 4.21 -14.83 -9.61
CA PRO A 403 3.20 -15.87 -9.46
C PRO A 403 1.83 -15.47 -10.01
N CYS A 404 1.49 -14.17 -10.03
CA CYS A 404 0.20 -13.70 -10.53
C CYS A 404 -0.04 -13.98 -12.03
N ALA A 405 1.02 -14.14 -12.83
CA ALA A 405 0.90 -14.56 -14.23
C ALA A 405 0.35 -15.99 -14.40
N PHE A 406 0.32 -16.76 -13.32
CA PHE A 406 -0.12 -18.16 -13.25
C PHE A 406 -1.22 -18.37 -12.20
N TRP A 407 -1.80 -17.29 -11.66
CA TRP A 407 -2.78 -17.37 -10.59
C TRP A 407 -4.06 -18.05 -11.09
N HIS A 408 -4.65 -18.92 -10.26
CA HIS A 408 -5.78 -19.76 -10.68
C HIS A 408 -7.14 -19.11 -10.48
N ASP A 409 -7.21 -18.11 -9.60
CA ASP A 409 -8.45 -17.41 -9.30
C ASP A 409 -8.54 -16.13 -10.13
N GLU A 410 -9.73 -15.83 -10.66
CA GLU A 410 -10.01 -14.55 -11.31
C GLU A 410 -10.35 -13.49 -10.25
N PRO A 411 -10.04 -12.20 -10.50
CA PRO A 411 -10.45 -11.11 -9.63
C PRO A 411 -11.96 -11.12 -9.38
N ARG A 412 -12.33 -11.10 -8.10
CA ARG A 412 -13.76 -11.15 -7.69
C ARG A 412 -14.46 -9.81 -7.79
N ASP A 413 -13.74 -8.74 -7.55
CA ASP A 413 -14.18 -7.36 -7.65
C ASP A 413 -13.34 -6.64 -8.70
N LYS A 414 -13.93 -5.70 -9.42
CA LYS A 414 -13.16 -4.83 -10.33
C LYS A 414 -12.39 -3.80 -9.51
N PRO A 415 -11.19 -3.38 -9.95
CA PRO A 415 -10.46 -2.29 -9.30
C PRO A 415 -11.32 -1.05 -9.14
N VAL A 416 -11.35 -0.49 -7.93
CA VAL A 416 -12.15 0.69 -7.61
C VAL A 416 -11.49 1.93 -8.21
N ARG A 417 -12.21 2.61 -9.07
CA ARG A 417 -11.75 3.87 -9.64
C ARG A 417 -11.84 4.98 -8.60
N ILE A 418 -10.70 5.56 -8.25
CA ILE A 418 -10.65 6.71 -7.34
C ILE A 418 -11.05 7.98 -8.10
N THR A 419 -11.95 8.77 -7.50
CA THR A 419 -12.51 10.00 -8.07
C THR A 419 -12.57 11.10 -7.03
N ASP A 420 -12.98 12.29 -7.47
CA ASP A 420 -13.21 13.46 -6.64
C ASP A 420 -14.58 13.46 -5.91
N GLN A 421 -15.36 12.39 -6.06
CA GLN A 421 -16.66 12.28 -5.40
C GLN A 421 -16.50 11.96 -3.91
N GLY A 422 -17.07 12.79 -3.07
CA GLY A 422 -17.06 12.66 -1.61
C GLY A 422 -16.61 13.94 -0.89
N PRO A 423 -16.52 13.90 0.44
CA PRO A 423 -16.17 15.08 1.23
C PRO A 423 -14.72 15.51 1.00
N SER A 424 -14.49 16.82 1.13
CA SER A 424 -13.17 17.45 0.98
C SER A 424 -12.34 17.28 2.26
N ASN A 425 -11.93 16.05 2.57
CA ASN A 425 -11.36 15.65 3.85
C ASN A 425 -10.11 14.76 3.73
N VAL A 426 -9.41 14.79 2.60
CA VAL A 426 -8.19 13.99 2.36
C VAL A 426 -6.96 14.89 2.38
N LEU A 427 -5.91 14.45 3.09
CA LEU A 427 -4.57 15.05 3.06
C LEU A 427 -3.57 13.99 2.58
N LEU A 428 -2.94 14.24 1.44
CA LEU A 428 -1.85 13.43 0.92
C LEU A 428 -0.53 13.98 1.45
N VAL A 429 0.36 13.08 1.87
CA VAL A 429 1.73 13.42 2.26
C VAL A 429 2.69 12.58 1.44
N GLN A 430 3.80 13.15 0.96
CA GLN A 430 4.68 12.43 0.04
C GLN A 430 6.09 12.98 0.00
N ASN A 431 7.07 12.13 0.21
CA ASN A 431 8.45 12.43 -0.14
C ASN A 431 8.63 12.48 -1.66
N LYS A 432 9.45 13.41 -2.16
CA LYS A 432 9.71 13.51 -3.60
C LYS A 432 10.55 12.35 -4.14
N ARG A 433 11.38 11.76 -3.29
CA ARG A 433 12.22 10.61 -3.62
C ARG A 433 11.84 9.46 -2.69
N ASP A 434 10.85 8.69 -3.12
CA ASP A 434 10.32 7.52 -2.43
C ASP A 434 10.60 6.29 -3.29
N VAL A 435 11.28 5.30 -2.72
CA VAL A 435 11.76 4.13 -3.43
C VAL A 435 10.63 3.20 -3.87
N ALA A 436 9.56 3.10 -3.08
CA ALA A 436 8.45 2.17 -3.30
C ALA A 436 7.25 2.85 -3.98
N THR A 437 6.91 4.06 -3.54
CA THR A 437 5.77 4.84 -4.04
C THR A 437 6.26 6.17 -4.63
N PRO A 438 6.78 6.15 -5.87
CA PRO A 438 7.36 7.33 -6.50
C PRO A 438 6.40 8.52 -6.55
N TYR A 439 6.93 9.72 -6.48
CA TYR A 439 6.17 10.98 -6.50
C TYR A 439 5.17 11.10 -7.64
N SER A 440 5.43 10.44 -8.77
CA SER A 440 4.51 10.38 -9.92
C SER A 440 3.17 9.73 -9.58
N GLY A 441 3.17 8.66 -8.76
CA GLY A 441 1.97 7.97 -8.27
C GLY A 441 1.16 8.89 -7.36
N ALA A 442 1.80 9.51 -6.37
CA ALA A 442 1.16 10.49 -5.49
C ALA A 442 0.50 11.65 -6.26
N ARG A 443 1.17 12.15 -7.30
CA ARG A 443 0.59 13.16 -8.20
C ARG A 443 -0.62 12.60 -8.99
N GLY A 444 -0.58 11.32 -9.33
CA GLY A 444 -1.72 10.60 -9.91
C GLY A 444 -2.91 10.61 -8.98
N LEU A 445 -2.69 10.19 -7.73
CA LEU A 445 -3.71 10.16 -6.69
C LEU A 445 -4.26 11.58 -6.38
N ARG A 446 -3.36 12.58 -6.30
CA ARG A 446 -3.77 13.99 -6.10
C ARG A 446 -4.69 14.48 -7.21
N ARG A 447 -4.40 14.13 -8.46
CA ARG A 447 -5.28 14.47 -9.61
C ARG A 447 -6.61 13.74 -9.54
N ALA A 448 -6.61 12.44 -9.20
CA ALA A 448 -7.82 11.64 -9.11
C ALA A 448 -8.80 12.19 -8.04
N TYR A 449 -8.27 12.60 -6.89
CA TYR A 449 -9.07 13.21 -5.83
C TYR A 449 -9.51 14.67 -6.09
N GLY A 450 -8.95 15.37 -7.07
CA GLY A 450 -9.33 16.76 -7.36
C GLY A 450 -9.37 17.64 -6.10
N ASP A 451 -10.44 18.38 -5.90
CA ASP A 451 -10.60 19.26 -4.71
C ASP A 451 -10.87 18.49 -3.41
N ARG A 452 -11.16 17.22 -3.49
CA ARG A 452 -11.31 16.37 -2.31
C ARG A 452 -10.01 16.23 -1.51
N ALA A 453 -8.84 16.31 -2.16
CA ALA A 453 -7.54 16.23 -1.51
C ALA A 453 -6.74 17.54 -1.57
N ARG A 454 -5.75 17.66 -0.66
CA ARG A 454 -4.59 18.55 -0.75
C ARG A 454 -3.34 17.75 -0.48
N MET A 455 -2.20 18.18 -1.05
CA MET A 455 -0.94 17.45 -0.94
C MET A 455 0.13 18.29 -0.23
N VAL A 456 0.80 17.64 0.72
CA VAL A 456 2.03 18.10 1.35
C VAL A 456 3.17 17.29 0.75
N SER A 457 3.96 17.90 -0.11
CA SER A 457 5.17 17.31 -0.65
C SER A 457 6.35 17.64 0.26
N VAL A 458 7.25 16.69 0.47
CA VAL A 458 8.49 16.89 1.23
C VAL A 458 9.67 16.71 0.29
N ASP A 459 10.61 17.67 0.31
CA ASP A 459 11.84 17.56 -0.48
C ASP A 459 12.87 16.70 0.26
N ALA A 460 12.54 15.43 0.38
CA ALA A 460 13.33 14.43 1.08
C ALA A 460 13.27 13.09 0.33
N MET A 461 14.12 12.17 0.75
CA MET A 461 14.09 10.76 0.38
C MET A 461 13.48 9.92 1.52
N GLY A 462 13.08 8.69 1.18
CA GLY A 462 12.60 7.70 2.13
C GLY A 462 11.12 7.38 1.95
N HIS A 463 10.70 6.26 2.53
CA HIS A 463 9.34 5.76 2.49
C HIS A 463 8.61 6.06 3.80
N GLY A 464 7.51 6.82 3.74
CA GLY A 464 6.89 7.51 4.86
C GLY A 464 7.45 8.94 4.99
N ALA A 465 6.57 9.94 5.12
CA ALA A 465 6.97 11.35 5.16
C ALA A 465 6.56 12.05 6.46
N ALA A 466 5.51 11.58 7.14
CA ALA A 466 5.04 12.13 8.41
C ALA A 466 5.35 11.18 9.59
N TYR A 467 5.74 11.77 10.71
CA TYR A 467 6.00 11.08 11.97
C TYR A 467 7.05 9.95 11.85
N VAL A 468 7.96 10.10 10.91
CA VAL A 468 9.14 9.23 10.77
C VAL A 468 10.32 9.84 11.51
N GLU A 469 11.24 8.98 11.95
CA GLU A 469 12.48 9.42 12.58
C GLU A 469 13.29 10.25 11.59
N ASN A 470 13.90 11.35 12.05
CA ASN A 470 14.60 12.31 11.20
C ASN A 470 13.76 12.87 10.02
N GLY A 471 12.42 12.81 10.14
CA GLY A 471 11.49 13.28 9.12
C GLY A 471 11.29 14.79 9.09
N SER A 472 10.25 15.21 8.36
CA SER A 472 9.96 16.62 8.14
C SER A 472 9.05 17.20 9.23
N ALA A 473 9.60 18.03 10.13
CA ALA A 473 8.79 18.77 11.10
C ALA A 473 7.70 19.66 10.44
N CYS A 474 7.89 20.05 9.17
CA CYS A 474 6.85 20.74 8.40
C CYS A 474 5.68 19.81 8.06
N ALA A 475 5.96 18.60 7.58
CA ALA A 475 4.92 17.59 7.30
C ALA A 475 4.18 17.21 8.58
N ASP A 476 4.88 16.94 9.67
CA ASP A 476 4.32 16.58 10.97
C ASP A 476 3.34 17.65 11.47
N ARG A 477 3.73 18.93 11.41
CA ARG A 477 2.83 20.01 11.79
C ARG A 477 1.57 20.06 10.93
N ARG A 478 1.68 19.89 9.60
CA ARG A 478 0.53 19.93 8.69
C ARG A 478 -0.43 18.77 8.93
N VAL A 479 0.11 17.57 9.15
CA VAL A 479 -0.72 16.39 9.48
C VAL A 479 -1.37 16.57 10.84
N THR A 480 -0.62 17.02 11.86
CA THR A 480 -1.13 17.29 13.21
C THR A 480 -2.27 18.34 13.17
N GLU A 481 -2.05 19.47 12.50
CA GLU A 481 -3.06 20.51 12.34
C GLU A 481 -4.35 19.95 11.70
N PHE A 482 -4.20 19.21 10.59
CA PHE A 482 -5.32 18.58 9.92
C PHE A 482 -6.05 17.56 10.81
N LEU A 483 -5.33 16.69 11.52
CA LEU A 483 -5.92 15.71 12.44
C LEU A 483 -6.66 16.38 13.60
N LEU A 484 -6.22 17.54 14.09
CA LEU A 484 -6.83 18.22 15.21
C LEU A 484 -7.98 19.16 14.82
N THR A 485 -7.85 19.85 13.70
CA THR A 485 -8.82 20.89 13.28
C THR A 485 -9.72 20.46 12.11
N GLY A 486 -9.24 19.56 11.24
CA GLY A 486 -9.84 19.23 9.95
C GLY A 486 -9.48 20.23 8.86
N GLU A 487 -8.72 21.27 9.17
CA GLU A 487 -8.30 22.29 8.20
C GLU A 487 -7.13 21.78 7.37
N ARG A 488 -7.30 21.78 6.05
CA ARG A 488 -6.27 21.45 5.09
C ARG A 488 -5.61 22.74 4.58
N PRO A 489 -4.37 22.66 4.09
CA PRO A 489 -3.78 23.78 3.37
C PRO A 489 -4.69 24.25 2.25
N LYS A 490 -4.78 25.58 2.05
CA LYS A 490 -5.61 26.16 0.97
C LYS A 490 -5.16 25.72 -0.43
N ARG A 491 -3.88 25.39 -0.58
CA ARG A 491 -3.23 24.88 -1.79
C ARG A 491 -2.21 23.80 -1.41
N ASP A 492 -1.77 23.03 -2.38
CA ASP A 492 -0.69 22.06 -2.18
C ASP A 492 0.58 22.77 -1.68
N VAL A 493 1.33 22.14 -0.78
CA VAL A 493 2.46 22.71 -0.05
C VAL A 493 3.73 21.90 -0.32
N LEU A 494 4.86 22.58 -0.43
CA LEU A 494 6.19 21.97 -0.42
C LEU A 494 6.87 22.29 0.90
N CYS A 495 7.19 21.25 1.66
CA CYS A 495 8.09 21.29 2.83
C CYS A 495 9.53 21.06 2.36
N ARG A 496 10.45 21.89 2.84
CA ARG A 496 11.89 21.82 2.55
C ARG A 496 12.66 21.57 3.83
#